data_8ca35ecf676e688f1473ba5a1b350894
#
_entry.id   8ca35ecf676e688f1473ba5a1b350894
#
_cell.length_a   1.000
_cell.length_b   1.000
_cell.length_c   1.000
_cell.angle_alpha   90.00
_cell.angle_beta   90.00
_cell.angle_gamma   90.00
#
_symmetry.space_group_name_H-M   'P 1'
#
loop_
_entity.id
_entity.type
_entity.pdbx_description
1 polymer ?
#
loop_
_entity_poly.entity_id
_entity_poly.type
_entity_poly.pdbx_seq_one_letter_code
_entity_poly.pdbx_strand_id
1 'polypeptide(L)'
;LLPASGIEVRDLESELAEIVTSEPPHKTKSHDPAYLVYTSGTTGYPKGVLHGHRAMIGREPAAQYWFDFAEDGHDRIVHSGKFNWTYVLGSGLMDPLYRGKTVIVHEGKNDAEGWIRLIAKHSATIFIGVPTIYRQIIQKTNFTGGDVPTLRHCMSAGEHLSDEMLGLWKDRFGVEIYEAVGMSEVSYYLSENKFRPIRPGSAGFPQPGHDVRLLDPETLREVAAGEEGMICLPADDPGLFMRYW
;
A
#
# COMPACT_ATOMS: atom_id res chain seq x y z
N LEU A 1 -17.61 -1.68 22.58
CA LEU A 1 -17.16 -3.06 22.81
C LEU A 1 -16.48 -3.06 24.17
N LEU A 2 -17.07 -3.75 25.15
CA LEU A 2 -16.43 -3.94 26.45
C LEU A 2 -15.25 -4.91 26.25
N PRO A 3 -14.09 -4.64 26.85
CA PRO A 3 -12.94 -5.54 26.76
C PRO A 3 -13.31 -6.88 27.42
N ALA A 4 -12.89 -7.97 26.78
CA ALA A 4 -12.89 -9.27 27.45
C ALA A 4 -12.05 -9.16 28.71
N SER A 5 -12.46 -9.84 29.80
CA SER A 5 -11.75 -9.82 31.07
C SER A 5 -10.26 -10.17 30.86
N GLY A 6 -9.37 -9.25 31.23
CA GLY A 6 -7.92 -9.40 31.09
C GLY A 6 -7.27 -8.61 29.95
N ILE A 7 -8.04 -7.88 29.15
CA ILE A 7 -7.48 -6.96 28.16
C ILE A 7 -7.39 -5.57 28.80
N GLU A 8 -6.19 -5.05 28.88
CA GLU A 8 -5.94 -3.65 29.28
C GLU A 8 -6.21 -2.74 28.08
N VAL A 9 -7.08 -1.76 28.25
CA VAL A 9 -7.35 -0.70 27.27
C VAL A 9 -6.62 0.55 27.74
N ARG A 10 -5.72 1.07 26.92
CA ARG A 10 -4.94 2.27 27.20
C ARG A 10 -5.36 3.41 26.28
N ASP A 11 -5.41 4.61 26.83
CA ASP A 11 -5.56 5.83 26.06
C ASP A 11 -4.17 6.32 25.63
N LEU A 12 -3.87 6.14 24.35
CA LEU A 12 -2.56 6.48 23.79
C LEU A 12 -2.23 7.97 23.91
N GLU A 13 -3.21 8.85 23.74
CA GLU A 13 -2.97 10.30 23.81
C GLU A 13 -2.57 10.72 25.23
N SER A 14 -3.25 10.18 26.24
CA SER A 14 -2.92 10.43 27.64
C SER A 14 -1.54 9.88 27.99
N GLU A 15 -1.20 8.66 27.56
CA GLU A 15 0.10 8.06 27.81
C GLU A 15 1.25 8.81 27.14
N LEU A 16 1.07 9.24 25.88
CA LEU A 16 2.07 10.03 25.17
C LEU A 16 2.36 11.37 25.83
N ALA A 17 1.35 12.00 26.44
CA ALA A 17 1.51 13.25 27.18
C ALA A 17 2.36 13.09 28.47
N GLU A 18 2.42 11.89 29.02
CA GLU A 18 3.18 11.57 30.24
C GLU A 18 4.62 11.10 29.97
N ILE A 19 5.00 10.84 28.69
CA ILE A 19 6.36 10.40 28.35
C ILE A 19 7.35 11.53 28.56
N VAL A 20 8.17 11.41 29.57
CA VAL A 20 9.20 12.40 29.96
C VAL A 20 10.61 12.01 29.47
N THR A 21 10.82 10.76 29.09
CA THR A 21 12.13 10.24 28.67
C THR A 21 12.03 9.47 27.37
N SER A 22 13.03 9.63 26.49
CA SER A 22 13.21 8.78 25.32
C SER A 22 14.23 7.71 25.64
N GLU A 23 13.79 6.46 25.78
CA GLU A 23 14.69 5.34 25.76
C GLU A 23 15.16 5.02 24.33
N PRO A 24 16.40 4.51 24.15
CA PRO A 24 16.83 4.11 22.83
C PRO A 24 15.96 2.94 22.32
N PRO A 25 15.71 2.85 21.02
CA PRO A 25 14.92 1.75 20.46
C PRO A 25 15.49 0.39 20.86
N HIS A 26 14.60 -0.54 21.20
CA HIS A 26 15.01 -1.92 21.47
C HIS A 26 15.68 -2.53 20.23
N LYS A 27 16.78 -3.25 20.44
CA LYS A 27 17.48 -3.96 19.36
C LYS A 27 16.68 -5.19 18.95
N THR A 28 16.14 -5.18 17.74
CA THR A 28 15.38 -6.27 17.15
C THR A 28 16.18 -7.00 16.08
N LYS A 29 15.80 -8.24 15.80
CA LYS A 29 16.32 -9.05 14.70
C LYS A 29 15.30 -9.07 13.56
N SER A 30 15.75 -9.40 12.37
CA SER A 30 14.89 -9.44 11.16
C SER A 30 13.66 -10.34 11.28
N HIS A 31 13.77 -11.41 12.07
CA HIS A 31 12.70 -12.38 12.29
C HIS A 31 11.96 -12.23 13.63
N ASP A 32 12.26 -11.17 14.40
CA ASP A 32 11.43 -10.84 15.56
C ASP A 32 10.07 -10.32 15.06
N PRO A 33 8.97 -10.57 15.80
CA PRO A 33 7.65 -10.02 15.47
C PRO A 33 7.67 -8.51 15.43
N ALA A 34 7.06 -7.93 14.39
CA ALA A 34 7.02 -6.49 14.19
C ALA A 34 5.60 -5.93 14.27
N TYR A 35 4.68 -6.50 13.49
CA TYR A 35 3.29 -6.05 13.47
C TYR A 35 2.34 -7.18 13.09
N LEU A 36 1.09 -7.02 13.53
CA LEU A 36 0.00 -7.97 13.31
C LEU A 36 -1.16 -7.25 12.60
N VAL A 37 -1.65 -7.83 11.52
CA VAL A 37 -2.82 -7.32 10.81
C VAL A 37 -3.87 -8.41 10.69
N TYR A 38 -5.13 -8.10 11.01
CA TYR A 38 -6.23 -9.03 10.84
C TYR A 38 -6.87 -8.89 9.46
N THR A 39 -7.09 -10.02 8.79
CA THR A 39 -7.82 -10.11 7.53
C THR A 39 -9.16 -10.78 7.73
N SER A 40 -10.13 -10.52 6.84
CA SER A 40 -11.46 -11.12 6.90
C SER A 40 -11.49 -12.64 6.70
N GLY A 41 -10.39 -13.26 6.27
CA GLY A 41 -10.24 -14.69 6.05
C GLY A 41 -11.31 -15.32 5.14
N THR A 42 -10.90 -16.14 4.21
CA THR A 42 -11.84 -16.90 3.33
C THR A 42 -12.66 -17.95 4.07
N THR A 43 -12.28 -18.30 5.30
CA THR A 43 -12.91 -19.35 6.14
C THR A 43 -13.90 -18.80 7.18
N GLY A 44 -14.26 -17.52 7.11
CA GLY A 44 -15.27 -16.89 7.95
C GLY A 44 -14.78 -16.28 9.28
N TYR A 45 -13.62 -16.68 9.78
CA TYR A 45 -13.00 -16.05 10.97
C TYR A 45 -11.82 -15.18 10.57
N PRO A 46 -11.66 -13.98 11.17
CA PRO A 46 -10.50 -13.15 10.94
C PRO A 46 -9.20 -13.90 11.31
N LYS A 47 -8.20 -13.81 10.44
CA LYS A 47 -6.88 -14.38 10.68
C LYS A 47 -5.88 -13.26 10.98
N GLY A 48 -5.11 -13.39 12.03
CA GLY A 48 -4.02 -12.49 12.33
C GLY A 48 -2.79 -12.84 11.50
N VAL A 49 -2.35 -11.95 10.63
CA VAL A 49 -1.13 -12.11 9.81
C VAL A 49 0.02 -11.44 10.54
N LEU A 50 0.95 -12.24 11.06
CA LEU A 50 2.09 -11.76 11.84
C LEU A 50 3.29 -11.55 10.94
N HIS A 51 3.80 -10.32 10.87
CA HIS A 51 5.00 -9.96 10.14
C HIS A 51 6.21 -9.78 11.05
N GLY A 52 7.39 -10.14 10.54
CA GLY A 52 8.67 -9.83 11.16
C GLY A 52 9.24 -8.50 10.68
N HIS A 53 10.26 -8.00 11.39
CA HIS A 53 10.96 -6.77 11.00
C HIS A 53 11.56 -6.83 9.59
N ARG A 54 11.87 -8.02 9.07
CA ARG A 54 12.35 -8.23 7.68
C ARG A 54 11.38 -7.75 6.61
N ALA A 55 10.07 -7.65 6.91
CA ALA A 55 9.07 -7.24 5.94
C ALA A 55 9.33 -5.84 5.35
N MET A 56 9.93 -4.94 6.14
CA MET A 56 10.32 -3.60 5.65
C MET A 56 11.42 -3.70 4.58
N ILE A 57 12.39 -4.60 4.78
CA ILE A 57 13.48 -4.86 3.81
C ILE A 57 12.91 -5.47 2.53
N GLY A 58 11.97 -6.43 2.66
CA GLY A 58 11.32 -7.06 1.50
C GLY A 58 10.53 -6.08 0.64
N ARG A 59 9.99 -5.01 1.22
CA ARG A 59 9.26 -3.96 0.50
C ARG A 59 10.14 -2.83 -0.04
N GLU A 60 11.40 -2.76 0.34
CA GLU A 60 12.28 -1.67 -0.06
C GLU A 60 12.39 -1.49 -1.60
N PRO A 61 12.49 -2.55 -2.42
CA PRO A 61 12.54 -2.41 -3.87
C PRO A 61 11.34 -1.70 -4.48
N ALA A 62 10.15 -1.81 -3.85
CA ALA A 62 8.95 -1.10 -4.28
C ALA A 62 9.11 0.42 -4.22
N ALA A 63 9.98 0.93 -3.37
CA ALA A 63 10.23 2.37 -3.26
C ALA A 63 10.72 2.99 -4.59
N GLN A 64 11.47 2.26 -5.37
CA GLN A 64 11.93 2.71 -6.68
C GLN A 64 10.96 2.34 -7.81
N TYR A 65 10.32 1.20 -7.73
CA TYR A 65 9.54 0.67 -8.81
C TYR A 65 8.09 1.14 -8.83
N TRP A 66 7.42 1.06 -7.72
CA TRP A 66 5.99 1.39 -7.66
C TRP A 66 5.73 2.79 -7.11
N PHE A 67 6.38 3.17 -6.01
CA PHE A 67 6.20 4.51 -5.43
C PHE A 67 6.90 5.61 -6.21
N ASP A 68 7.99 5.28 -6.90
CA ASP A 68 8.82 6.27 -7.58
C ASP A 68 9.21 7.43 -6.67
N PHE A 69 9.64 7.14 -5.45
CA PHE A 69 10.06 8.15 -4.50
C PHE A 69 11.18 9.03 -5.05
N ALA A 70 11.00 10.33 -4.97
CA ALA A 70 12.02 11.28 -5.37
C ALA A 70 13.27 11.17 -4.47
N GLU A 71 14.45 11.22 -5.08
CA GLU A 71 15.73 11.11 -4.37
C GLU A 71 15.98 12.30 -3.44
N ASP A 72 15.48 13.49 -3.80
CA ASP A 72 15.61 14.73 -3.03
C ASP A 72 14.83 14.77 -1.71
N GLY A 73 14.06 13.73 -1.40
CA GLY A 73 13.34 13.59 -0.14
C GLY A 73 12.03 14.36 -0.01
N HIS A 74 11.62 15.13 -1.03
CA HIS A 74 10.49 16.06 -0.92
C HIS A 74 9.09 15.45 -1.13
N ASP A 75 8.98 14.12 -1.26
CA ASP A 75 7.67 13.49 -1.43
C ASP A 75 6.77 13.65 -0.21
N ARG A 76 5.51 13.97 -0.51
CA ARG A 76 4.42 14.13 0.43
C ARG A 76 3.27 13.24 0.00
N ILE A 77 2.95 12.26 0.83
CA ILE A 77 2.04 11.18 0.50
C ILE A 77 0.69 11.38 1.17
N VAL A 78 -0.39 11.27 0.39
CA VAL A 78 -1.77 11.16 0.87
C VAL A 78 -2.30 9.79 0.51
N HIS A 79 -2.84 9.06 1.49
CA HIS A 79 -3.55 7.81 1.26
C HIS A 79 -5.04 7.96 1.61
N SER A 80 -5.92 7.49 0.73
CA SER A 80 -7.38 7.63 0.91
C SER A 80 -8.01 6.61 1.86
N GLY A 81 -7.29 5.61 2.29
CA GLY A 81 -7.77 4.54 3.17
C GLY A 81 -7.45 4.76 4.64
N LYS A 82 -7.87 3.80 5.46
CA LYS A 82 -7.63 3.79 6.91
C LYS A 82 -6.48 2.83 7.26
N PHE A 83 -5.68 3.18 8.25
CA PHE A 83 -4.49 2.43 8.68
C PHE A 83 -4.77 1.05 9.31
N ASN A 84 -6.02 0.69 9.53
CA ASN A 84 -6.40 -0.65 9.96
C ASN A 84 -6.43 -1.70 8.83
N TRP A 85 -6.09 -1.30 7.62
CA TRP A 85 -5.95 -2.19 6.46
C TRP A 85 -4.48 -2.28 6.04
N THR A 86 -3.98 -3.49 5.78
CA THR A 86 -2.57 -3.77 5.47
C THR A 86 -2.01 -2.90 4.35
N TYR A 87 -2.79 -2.72 3.28
CA TYR A 87 -2.41 -1.86 2.16
C TYR A 87 -2.10 -0.44 2.62
N VAL A 88 -2.99 0.15 3.40
CA VAL A 88 -2.84 1.53 3.90
C VAL A 88 -1.73 1.63 4.92
N LEU A 89 -1.64 0.66 5.84
CA LEU A 89 -0.57 0.62 6.85
C LEU A 89 0.81 0.58 6.19
N GLY A 90 0.99 -0.27 5.17
CA GLY A 90 2.23 -0.35 4.39
C GLY A 90 2.46 0.91 3.57
N SER A 91 1.67 1.10 2.52
CA SER A 91 1.91 2.13 1.51
C SER A 91 1.61 3.56 1.97
N GLY A 92 0.70 3.74 2.91
CA GLY A 92 0.31 5.06 3.42
C GLY A 92 1.07 5.53 4.65
N LEU A 93 1.80 4.65 5.34
CA LEU A 93 2.50 5.00 6.58
C LEU A 93 3.92 4.43 6.63
N MET A 94 4.05 3.09 6.70
CA MET A 94 5.34 2.46 7.04
C MET A 94 6.41 2.70 5.96
N ASP A 95 6.10 2.44 4.69
CA ASP A 95 7.08 2.56 3.61
C ASP A 95 7.52 4.02 3.36
N PRO A 96 6.60 5.01 3.32
CA PRO A 96 7.00 6.41 3.23
C PRO A 96 7.88 6.86 4.40
N LEU A 97 7.49 6.54 5.65
CA LEU A 97 8.27 6.94 6.83
C LEU A 97 9.63 6.24 6.88
N TYR A 98 9.70 4.96 6.51
CA TYR A 98 10.97 4.23 6.41
C TYR A 98 11.94 4.88 5.42
N ARG A 99 11.42 5.52 4.36
CA ARG A 99 12.18 6.25 3.35
C ARG A 99 12.32 7.75 3.65
N GLY A 100 11.97 8.19 4.85
CA GLY A 100 12.10 9.59 5.27
C GLY A 100 11.16 10.56 4.55
N LYS A 101 10.03 10.05 4.00
CA LYS A 101 9.05 10.87 3.30
C LYS A 101 7.98 11.41 4.25
N THR A 102 7.31 12.48 3.84
CA THR A 102 6.22 13.07 4.63
C THR A 102 4.91 12.33 4.36
N VAL A 103 4.23 11.92 5.42
CA VAL A 103 2.89 11.35 5.36
C VAL A 103 1.86 12.38 5.82
N ILE A 104 0.81 12.57 5.03
CA ILE A 104 -0.32 13.43 5.36
C ILE A 104 -1.46 12.53 5.83
N VAL A 105 -1.76 12.60 7.12
CA VAL A 105 -2.85 11.86 7.76
C VAL A 105 -4.10 12.71 7.79
N HIS A 106 -5.21 12.16 7.35
CA HIS A 106 -6.52 12.78 7.41
C HIS A 106 -7.47 11.98 8.28
N GLU A 107 -8.04 12.62 9.28
CA GLU A 107 -9.07 12.04 10.14
C GLU A 107 -10.47 12.37 9.62
N GLY A 108 -11.38 11.42 9.79
CA GLY A 108 -12.78 11.58 9.42
C GLY A 108 -13.13 11.06 8.02
N LYS A 109 -14.32 11.44 7.60
CA LYS A 109 -14.82 11.12 6.25
C LYS A 109 -14.37 12.20 5.28
N ASN A 110 -13.95 11.77 4.11
CA ASN A 110 -13.61 12.69 3.02
C ASN A 110 -14.42 12.31 1.78
N ASP A 111 -14.87 13.30 1.05
CA ASP A 111 -15.55 13.11 -0.23
C ASP A 111 -14.58 13.31 -1.40
N ALA A 112 -15.11 13.20 -2.61
CA ALA A 112 -14.31 13.33 -3.82
C ALA A 112 -13.60 14.68 -3.95
N GLU A 113 -14.28 15.78 -3.58
CA GLU A 113 -13.69 17.12 -3.58
C GLU A 113 -12.66 17.28 -2.47
N GLY A 114 -12.97 16.75 -1.29
CA GLY A 114 -12.10 16.83 -0.12
C GLY A 114 -10.73 16.21 -0.37
N TRP A 115 -10.65 15.11 -1.13
CA TRP A 115 -9.35 14.52 -1.50
C TRP A 115 -8.51 15.46 -2.35
N ILE A 116 -9.10 16.08 -3.37
CA ILE A 116 -8.38 17.04 -4.22
C ILE A 116 -7.95 18.27 -3.42
N ARG A 117 -8.84 18.81 -2.57
CA ARG A 117 -8.51 19.93 -1.69
C ARG A 117 -7.40 19.59 -0.71
N LEU A 118 -7.36 18.36 -0.18
CA LEU A 118 -6.32 17.89 0.73
C LEU A 118 -4.96 17.81 0.00
N ILE A 119 -4.93 17.23 -1.20
CA ILE A 119 -3.74 17.18 -2.07
C ILE A 119 -3.22 18.59 -2.32
N ALA A 120 -4.08 19.50 -2.76
CA ALA A 120 -3.71 20.89 -3.05
C ALA A 120 -3.20 21.62 -1.80
N LYS A 121 -3.95 21.56 -0.68
CA LYS A 121 -3.63 22.24 0.58
C LYS A 121 -2.26 21.87 1.12
N HIS A 122 -1.90 20.60 1.02
CA HIS A 122 -0.65 20.08 1.57
C HIS A 122 0.44 19.88 0.52
N SER A 123 0.20 20.32 -0.73
CA SER A 123 1.14 20.14 -1.84
C SER A 123 1.61 18.69 -1.95
N ALA A 124 0.67 17.73 -1.88
CA ALA A 124 1.00 16.32 -1.97
C ALA A 124 1.51 15.98 -3.36
N THR A 125 2.53 15.13 -3.41
CA THR A 125 3.19 14.72 -4.65
C THR A 125 2.77 13.32 -5.09
N ILE A 126 2.36 12.50 -4.14
CA ILE A 126 1.88 11.12 -4.38
C ILE A 126 0.50 10.96 -3.76
N PHE A 127 -0.45 10.50 -4.56
CA PHE A 127 -1.79 10.13 -4.09
C PHE A 127 -2.00 8.63 -4.23
N ILE A 128 -2.36 7.97 -3.13
CA ILE A 128 -2.63 6.53 -3.07
C ILE A 128 -4.11 6.33 -2.81
N GLY A 129 -4.82 5.90 -3.84
CA GLY A 129 -6.26 5.70 -3.80
C GLY A 129 -6.65 4.24 -4.05
N VAL A 130 -7.88 3.92 -3.69
CA VAL A 130 -8.54 2.71 -4.20
C VAL A 130 -9.36 3.09 -5.44
N PRO A 131 -9.67 2.15 -6.35
CA PRO A 131 -10.40 2.42 -7.59
C PRO A 131 -11.67 3.23 -7.40
N THR A 132 -12.42 2.95 -6.35
CA THR A 132 -13.66 3.67 -6.02
C THR A 132 -13.44 5.17 -5.79
N ILE A 133 -12.34 5.56 -5.18
CA ILE A 133 -12.01 6.98 -4.92
C ILE A 133 -11.66 7.69 -6.23
N TYR A 134 -10.83 7.11 -7.07
CA TYR A 134 -10.51 7.66 -8.39
C TYR A 134 -11.77 7.86 -9.24
N ARG A 135 -12.64 6.84 -9.26
CA ARG A 135 -13.93 6.89 -9.96
C ARG A 135 -14.83 8.01 -9.43
N GLN A 136 -14.92 8.16 -8.12
CA GLN A 136 -15.71 9.23 -7.49
C GLN A 136 -15.17 10.63 -7.84
N ILE A 137 -13.87 10.83 -7.84
CA ILE A 137 -13.25 12.10 -8.20
C ILE A 137 -13.59 12.45 -9.66
N ILE A 138 -13.42 11.50 -10.58
CA ILE A 138 -13.74 11.70 -12.00
C ILE A 138 -15.22 12.01 -12.22
N GLN A 139 -16.12 11.30 -11.54
CA GLN A 139 -17.57 11.42 -11.79
C GLN A 139 -18.23 12.60 -11.06
N LYS A 140 -17.71 13.00 -9.91
CA LYS A 140 -18.38 13.95 -9.00
C LYS A 140 -17.70 15.31 -8.91
N THR A 141 -16.57 15.51 -9.57
CA THR A 141 -15.82 16.77 -9.52
C THR A 141 -15.40 17.20 -10.91
N ASN A 142 -15.05 18.49 -11.05
CA ASN A 142 -14.49 19.08 -12.26
C ASN A 142 -13.03 19.51 -12.08
N PHE A 143 -12.37 19.10 -11.00
CA PHE A 143 -10.95 19.40 -10.77
C PHE A 143 -10.07 18.76 -11.85
N THR A 144 -8.94 19.40 -12.11
CA THR A 144 -7.95 19.03 -13.11
C THR A 144 -6.55 19.00 -12.52
N GLY A 145 -5.56 18.61 -13.29
CA GLY A 145 -4.14 18.68 -12.86
C GLY A 145 -3.70 20.10 -12.47
N GLY A 146 -4.33 21.16 -13.03
CA GLY A 146 -4.05 22.54 -12.64
C GLY A 146 -4.42 22.85 -11.19
N ASP A 147 -5.38 22.15 -10.60
CA ASP A 147 -5.78 22.32 -9.20
C ASP A 147 -4.84 21.61 -8.22
N VAL A 148 -4.03 20.67 -8.71
CA VAL A 148 -3.07 19.87 -7.92
C VAL A 148 -1.69 19.80 -8.61
N PRO A 149 -1.06 20.94 -8.87
CA PRO A 149 0.14 21.02 -9.72
C PRO A 149 1.36 20.28 -9.16
N THR A 150 1.36 19.92 -7.89
CA THR A 150 2.42 19.15 -7.25
C THR A 150 2.24 17.64 -7.39
N LEU A 151 1.03 17.18 -7.75
CA LEU A 151 0.73 15.76 -7.90
C LEU A 151 1.46 15.21 -9.13
N ARG A 152 2.40 14.31 -8.90
CA ARG A 152 3.23 13.72 -9.96
C ARG A 152 3.08 12.21 -10.13
N HIS A 153 2.47 11.55 -9.14
CA HIS A 153 2.38 10.09 -9.11
C HIS A 153 1.10 9.64 -8.42
N CYS A 154 0.42 8.67 -9.00
CA CYS A 154 -0.77 8.07 -8.43
C CYS A 154 -0.64 6.55 -8.38
N MET A 155 -1.16 5.96 -7.31
CA MET A 155 -1.08 4.53 -7.06
C MET A 155 -2.45 3.97 -6.68
N SER A 156 -2.71 2.73 -7.09
CA SER A 156 -3.95 2.02 -6.77
C SER A 156 -3.69 0.55 -6.50
N ALA A 157 -4.46 -0.03 -5.59
CA ALA A 157 -4.50 -1.48 -5.36
C ALA A 157 -5.82 -1.90 -4.70
N GLY A 158 -6.03 -3.22 -4.61
CA GLY A 158 -7.17 -3.85 -3.94
C GLY A 158 -8.30 -4.25 -4.88
N GLU A 159 -8.53 -3.49 -5.94
CA GLU A 159 -9.46 -3.78 -7.04
C GLU A 159 -8.81 -3.31 -8.34
N HIS A 160 -9.32 -3.76 -9.47
CA HIS A 160 -8.85 -3.31 -10.78
C HIS A 160 -9.55 -2.02 -11.23
N LEU A 161 -8.79 -1.09 -11.80
CA LEU A 161 -9.32 0.07 -12.53
C LEU A 161 -9.55 -0.30 -14.00
N SER A 162 -10.71 0.08 -14.56
CA SER A 162 -10.94 -0.11 -15.98
C SER A 162 -10.01 0.80 -16.81
N ASP A 163 -9.68 0.34 -18.02
CA ASP A 163 -8.89 1.08 -19.01
C ASP A 163 -9.45 2.48 -19.26
N GLU A 164 -10.78 2.58 -19.35
CA GLU A 164 -11.48 3.86 -19.50
C GLU A 164 -11.16 4.81 -18.33
N MET A 165 -11.18 4.29 -17.11
CA MET A 165 -10.91 5.12 -15.92
C MET A 165 -9.46 5.57 -15.86
N LEU A 166 -8.51 4.71 -16.21
CA LEU A 166 -7.09 5.06 -16.32
C LEU A 166 -6.89 6.18 -17.34
N GLY A 167 -7.52 6.07 -18.51
CA GLY A 167 -7.47 7.09 -19.55
C GLY A 167 -8.10 8.42 -19.11
N LEU A 168 -9.30 8.39 -18.54
CA LEU A 168 -9.98 9.59 -18.03
C LEU A 168 -9.17 10.31 -16.94
N TRP A 169 -8.52 9.57 -16.06
CA TRP A 169 -7.65 10.16 -15.03
C TRP A 169 -6.44 10.84 -15.65
N LYS A 170 -5.73 10.14 -16.54
CA LYS A 170 -4.56 10.67 -17.24
C LYS A 170 -4.91 11.93 -18.05
N ASP A 171 -5.99 11.90 -18.81
CA ASP A 171 -6.44 13.04 -19.63
C ASP A 171 -6.78 14.26 -18.77
N ARG A 172 -7.40 14.06 -17.60
CA ARG A 172 -7.83 15.14 -16.72
C ARG A 172 -6.74 15.69 -15.83
N PHE A 173 -5.90 14.81 -15.25
CA PHE A 173 -4.89 15.18 -14.28
C PHE A 173 -3.46 15.20 -14.83
N GLY A 174 -3.21 14.63 -15.98
CA GLY A 174 -1.88 14.55 -16.59
C GLY A 174 -0.94 13.56 -15.90
N VAL A 175 -1.46 12.71 -15.01
CA VAL A 175 -0.68 11.78 -14.19
C VAL A 175 -1.20 10.36 -14.38
N GLU A 176 -0.30 9.39 -14.53
CA GLU A 176 -0.65 7.97 -14.60
C GLU A 176 -1.04 7.42 -13.22
N ILE A 177 -1.91 6.39 -13.22
CA ILE A 177 -2.16 5.56 -12.04
C ILE A 177 -1.45 4.22 -12.24
N TYR A 178 -0.57 3.87 -11.31
CA TYR A 178 0.14 2.60 -11.30
C TYR A 178 -0.54 1.63 -10.34
N GLU A 179 -1.07 0.54 -10.89
CA GLU A 179 -1.74 -0.48 -10.10
C GLU A 179 -0.75 -1.48 -9.51
N ALA A 180 -1.14 -2.09 -8.39
CA ALA A 180 -0.41 -3.19 -7.79
C ALA A 180 -1.34 -4.28 -7.29
N VAL A 181 -0.80 -5.49 -7.26
CA VAL A 181 -1.42 -6.65 -6.63
C VAL A 181 -0.59 -7.06 -5.42
N GLY A 182 -1.30 -7.30 -4.34
CA GLY A 182 -0.72 -7.73 -3.08
C GLY A 182 -1.74 -8.45 -2.22
N MET A 183 -1.28 -8.93 -1.10
CA MET A 183 -2.09 -9.57 -0.09
C MET A 183 -1.50 -9.31 1.29
N SER A 184 -2.31 -9.49 2.34
CA SER A 184 -1.85 -9.21 3.70
C SER A 184 -0.62 -10.02 4.10
N GLU A 185 -0.45 -11.21 3.53
CA GLU A 185 0.62 -12.15 3.85
C GLU A 185 2.00 -11.76 3.27
N VAL A 186 2.03 -10.92 2.21
CA VAL A 186 3.31 -10.55 1.56
C VAL A 186 3.37 -9.08 1.16
N SER A 187 2.32 -8.31 1.40
CA SER A 187 2.13 -6.94 0.90
C SER A 187 1.88 -6.92 -0.62
N TYR A 188 2.62 -6.10 -1.36
CA TYR A 188 2.53 -6.00 -2.81
C TYR A 188 3.79 -6.59 -3.45
N TYR A 189 3.61 -7.44 -4.44
CA TYR A 189 4.68 -8.17 -5.11
C TYR A 189 4.63 -8.08 -6.63
N LEU A 190 3.51 -7.59 -7.17
CA LEU A 190 3.35 -7.23 -8.58
C LEU A 190 2.90 -5.77 -8.66
N SER A 191 3.45 -5.00 -9.59
CA SER A 191 2.97 -3.65 -9.86
C SER A 191 3.26 -3.20 -11.28
N GLU A 192 2.44 -2.27 -11.76
CA GLU A 192 2.82 -1.36 -12.83
C GLU A 192 3.92 -0.40 -12.34
N ASN A 193 4.70 0.17 -13.25
CA ASN A 193 5.78 1.09 -12.93
C ASN A 193 6.09 2.03 -14.09
N LYS A 194 6.79 3.13 -13.82
CA LYS A 194 7.15 4.13 -14.84
C LYS A 194 8.16 3.67 -15.89
N PHE A 195 8.85 2.56 -15.66
CA PHE A 195 9.91 2.07 -16.56
C PHE A 195 9.37 1.23 -17.71
N ARG A 196 8.08 0.90 -17.68
CA ARG A 196 7.39 0.09 -18.70
C ARG A 196 6.03 0.70 -19.01
N PRO A 197 5.53 0.54 -20.25
CA PRO A 197 4.18 0.95 -20.59
C PRO A 197 3.15 0.23 -19.70
N ILE A 198 2.20 0.97 -19.16
CA ILE A 198 1.05 0.41 -18.46
C ILE A 198 0.28 -0.48 -19.45
N ARG A 199 -0.06 -1.68 -19.00
CA ARG A 199 -0.89 -2.61 -19.76
C ARG A 199 -2.22 -2.77 -19.05
N PRO A 200 -3.26 -2.09 -19.51
CA PRO A 200 -4.59 -2.20 -18.93
C PRO A 200 -5.03 -3.67 -18.79
N GLY A 201 -5.65 -4.01 -17.66
CA GLY A 201 -6.03 -5.39 -17.33
C GLY A 201 -4.91 -6.28 -16.82
N SER A 202 -3.67 -5.79 -16.80
CA SER A 202 -2.51 -6.53 -16.24
C SER A 202 -2.30 -6.19 -14.77
N ALA A 203 -1.88 -7.18 -13.98
CA ALA A 203 -1.40 -6.97 -12.61
C ALA A 203 -0.02 -6.27 -12.54
N GLY A 204 0.58 -5.97 -13.68
CA GLY A 204 1.92 -5.42 -13.79
C GLY A 204 3.02 -6.49 -13.81
N PHE A 205 4.13 -6.18 -13.22
CA PHE A 205 5.35 -6.99 -13.26
C PHE A 205 5.77 -7.39 -11.85
N PRO A 206 6.46 -8.54 -11.68
CA PRO A 206 7.13 -8.84 -10.42
C PRO A 206 8.00 -7.68 -9.97
N GLN A 207 7.82 -7.28 -8.72
CA GLN A 207 8.68 -6.25 -8.16
C GLN A 207 10.08 -6.80 -7.91
N PRO A 208 11.14 -6.00 -8.06
CA PRO A 208 12.50 -6.45 -7.78
C PRO A 208 12.61 -6.99 -6.35
N GLY A 209 13.28 -8.12 -6.20
CA GLY A 209 13.44 -8.80 -4.93
C GLY A 209 12.41 -9.90 -4.67
N HIS A 210 11.34 -9.99 -5.47
CA HIS A 210 10.36 -11.07 -5.41
C HIS A 210 10.51 -12.04 -6.60
N ASP A 211 10.68 -13.34 -6.32
CA ASP A 211 10.66 -14.41 -7.33
C ASP A 211 9.22 -14.90 -7.48
N VAL A 212 8.43 -14.18 -8.28
CA VAL A 212 7.02 -14.53 -8.51
C VAL A 212 6.93 -15.50 -9.68
N ARG A 213 6.32 -16.66 -9.44
CA ARG A 213 6.13 -17.71 -10.44
C ARG A 213 4.67 -18.09 -10.57
N LEU A 214 4.29 -18.52 -11.77
CA LEU A 214 2.99 -19.14 -12.02
C LEU A 214 3.17 -20.65 -12.12
N LEU A 215 2.58 -21.37 -11.18
CA LEU A 215 2.69 -22.82 -11.11
C LEU A 215 1.32 -23.47 -11.35
N ASP A 216 1.35 -24.59 -12.06
CA ASP A 216 0.21 -25.51 -12.13
C ASP A 216 -0.08 -26.06 -10.72
N PRO A 217 -1.32 -25.96 -10.21
CA PRO A 217 -1.63 -26.33 -8.83
C PRO A 217 -1.53 -27.83 -8.51
N GLU A 218 -1.56 -28.70 -9.54
CA GLU A 218 -1.48 -30.14 -9.36
C GLU A 218 -0.04 -30.64 -9.45
N THR A 219 0.70 -30.16 -10.45
CA THR A 219 2.07 -30.65 -10.73
C THR A 219 3.15 -29.82 -10.08
N LEU A 220 2.83 -28.60 -9.62
CA LEU A 220 3.74 -27.58 -9.07
C LEU A 220 4.88 -27.21 -10.04
N ARG A 221 4.68 -27.38 -11.33
CA ARG A 221 5.60 -26.94 -12.38
C ARG A 221 5.19 -25.59 -12.93
N GLU A 222 6.15 -24.82 -13.41
CA GLU A 222 5.86 -23.58 -14.09
C GLU A 222 4.99 -23.83 -15.33
N VAL A 223 3.95 -23.01 -15.48
CA VAL A 223 3.09 -23.02 -16.65
C VAL A 223 3.74 -22.29 -17.83
N ALA A 224 3.34 -22.63 -19.04
CA ALA A 224 3.84 -21.92 -20.21
C ALA A 224 3.23 -20.50 -20.31
N ALA A 225 3.88 -19.63 -21.07
CA ALA A 225 3.37 -18.29 -21.32
C ALA A 225 1.99 -18.34 -22.00
N GLY A 226 1.01 -17.66 -21.41
CA GLY A 226 -0.38 -17.64 -21.87
C GLY A 226 -1.28 -18.68 -21.20
N GLU A 227 -0.74 -19.53 -20.34
CA GLU A 227 -1.51 -20.48 -19.53
C GLU A 227 -1.84 -19.90 -18.15
N GLU A 228 -2.94 -20.37 -17.56
CA GLU A 228 -3.33 -20.00 -16.20
C GLU A 228 -2.51 -20.81 -15.19
N GLY A 229 -2.12 -20.15 -14.09
CA GLY A 229 -1.37 -20.76 -12.99
C GLY A 229 -1.61 -20.08 -11.66
N MET A 230 -1.26 -20.80 -10.60
CA MET A 230 -1.27 -20.28 -9.24
C MET A 230 -0.07 -19.37 -9.03
N ILE A 231 -0.29 -18.15 -8.51
CA ILE A 231 0.80 -17.24 -8.17
C ILE A 231 1.51 -17.77 -6.92
N CYS A 232 2.81 -18.00 -7.05
CA CYS A 232 3.65 -18.52 -5.98
C CYS A 232 4.85 -17.61 -5.72
N LEU A 233 5.23 -17.52 -4.45
CA LEU A 233 6.46 -16.90 -3.99
C LEU A 233 7.26 -17.91 -3.14
N PRO A 234 8.60 -17.81 -3.11
CA PRO A 234 9.42 -18.65 -2.23
C PRO A 234 9.08 -18.42 -0.75
N ALA A 235 9.15 -19.48 0.05
CA ALA A 235 8.86 -19.41 1.48
C ALA A 235 9.87 -18.56 2.28
N ASP A 236 11.03 -18.30 1.71
CA ASP A 236 12.09 -17.44 2.28
C ASP A 236 12.07 -16.00 1.76
N ASP A 237 11.05 -15.63 0.96
CA ASP A 237 10.85 -14.24 0.55
C ASP A 237 10.82 -13.31 1.77
N PRO A 238 11.65 -12.26 1.82
CA PRO A 238 11.74 -11.39 2.99
C PRO A 238 10.45 -10.61 3.26
N GLY A 239 9.61 -10.37 2.25
CA GLY A 239 8.30 -9.72 2.42
C GLY A 239 7.23 -10.65 3.00
N LEU A 240 7.46 -11.97 2.97
CA LEU A 240 6.48 -12.95 3.41
C LEU A 240 6.28 -12.89 4.93
N PHE A 241 5.02 -13.01 5.37
CA PHE A 241 4.65 -13.07 6.78
C PHE A 241 5.34 -14.24 7.51
N MET A 242 5.34 -14.21 8.83
CA MET A 242 5.94 -15.27 9.64
C MET A 242 5.00 -16.47 9.80
N ARG A 243 3.76 -16.17 10.16
CA ARG A 243 2.71 -17.15 10.41
C ARG A 243 1.38 -16.46 10.66
N TYR A 244 0.31 -17.21 10.67
CA TYR A 244 -0.95 -16.77 11.28
C TYR A 244 -0.84 -16.84 12.80
N TRP A 245 -1.48 -15.87 13.45
CA TRP A 245 -1.54 -15.77 14.92
C TRP A 245 -2.64 -16.64 15.49
#